data_fe95287cda978ca0db59a5e7de4ff5fb
#
_entry.id   fe95287cda978ca0db59a5e7de4ff5fb
#
_cell.length_a   1.000
_cell.length_b   1.000
_cell.length_c   1.000
_cell.angle_alpha   90.00
_cell.angle_beta   90.00
_cell.angle_gamma   90.00
#
_symmetry.space_group_name_H-M   'P 1'
#
loop_
_entity.id
_entity.type
_entity.pdbx_description
1 polymer ?
#
loop_
_entity_poly.entity_id
_entity_poly.type
_entity_poly.pdbx_seq_one_letter_code
_entity_poly.pdbx_strand_id
1 'polypeptide(L)'
;ELQLLELEQALGALEGVAMELDDCAFPLLKNITCTSDLNVAMKDVNWAILVGSVPRKDGMERADLLSINGGIFTNQGKAINDNAAKNVRVFVVGNPCNTNCLIAMNAATDIPNDRFFAMTALDENRAKTQLAQRANVPVTDVTNMTIWGNHSATQYPDFYNAKIQNKNVDSCIDDQTWLQNDFIQTVQKRG
;
A
#
# COMPACT_ATOMS: atom_id res chain seq x y z
N GLU A 1 9.81 8.75 17.22
CA GLU A 1 10.91 7.83 16.91
C GLU A 1 10.61 7.13 15.60
N LEU A 2 11.62 6.96 14.74
CA LEU A 2 11.53 6.27 13.46
C LEU A 2 12.55 5.14 13.44
N GLN A 3 12.09 3.92 13.19
CA GLN A 3 12.95 2.74 13.05
C GLN A 3 12.91 2.32 11.57
N LEU A 4 14.07 2.29 10.93
CA LEU A 4 14.24 1.96 9.53
C LEU A 4 14.95 0.60 9.43
N LEU A 5 14.29 -0.33 8.73
CA LEU A 5 14.80 -1.68 8.52
C LEU A 5 15.18 -1.87 7.05
N GLU A 6 16.37 -2.36 6.81
CA GLU A 6 16.83 -2.73 5.48
C GLU A 6 17.75 -3.97 5.56
N LEU A 7 18.05 -4.55 4.41
CA LEU A 7 19.01 -5.65 4.32
C LEU A 7 20.42 -5.19 4.69
N GLU A 8 21.22 -6.06 5.29
CA GLU A 8 22.59 -5.78 5.72
C GLU A 8 23.42 -5.08 4.66
N GLN A 9 23.35 -5.57 3.41
CA GLN A 9 24.10 -5.00 2.30
C GLN A 9 23.63 -3.61 1.87
N ALA A 10 22.49 -3.13 2.32
CA ALA A 10 21.92 -1.84 1.98
C ALA A 10 21.95 -0.84 3.16
N LEU A 11 22.53 -1.21 4.30
CA LEU A 11 22.62 -0.33 5.47
C LEU A 11 23.31 0.99 5.18
N GLY A 12 24.36 0.99 4.35
CA GLY A 12 25.04 2.24 3.97
C GLY A 12 24.15 3.20 3.18
N ALA A 13 23.23 2.70 2.35
CA ALA A 13 22.23 3.54 1.68
C ALA A 13 21.17 4.03 2.67
N LEU A 14 20.79 3.20 3.64
CA LEU A 14 19.84 3.57 4.68
C LEU A 14 20.37 4.69 5.59
N GLU A 15 21.65 4.65 5.93
CA GLU A 15 22.33 5.73 6.67
C GLU A 15 22.27 7.05 5.90
N GLY A 16 22.46 7.01 4.56
CA GLY A 16 22.27 8.19 3.70
C GLY A 16 20.85 8.77 3.80
N VAL A 17 19.82 7.92 3.78
CA VAL A 17 18.43 8.34 3.98
C VAL A 17 18.22 8.96 5.36
N ALA A 18 18.84 8.40 6.40
CA ALA A 18 18.75 8.96 7.76
C ALA A 18 19.36 10.36 7.84
N MET A 19 20.51 10.60 7.19
CA MET A 19 21.13 11.93 7.10
C MET A 19 20.24 12.94 6.36
N GLU A 20 19.60 12.53 5.25
CA GLU A 20 18.63 13.39 4.54
C GLU A 20 17.41 13.74 5.41
N LEU A 21 16.92 12.79 6.22
CA LEU A 21 15.82 13.04 7.15
C LEU A 21 16.21 13.98 8.30
N ASP A 22 17.46 13.89 8.77
CA ASP A 22 17.99 14.81 9.78
C ASP A 22 18.12 16.24 9.20
N ASP A 23 18.60 16.37 7.96
CA ASP A 23 18.69 17.66 7.27
C ASP A 23 17.30 18.31 7.02
N CYS A 24 16.24 17.52 6.91
CA CYS A 24 14.88 18.02 6.83
C CYS A 24 14.39 18.69 8.13
N ALA A 25 15.04 18.45 9.25
CA ALA A 25 14.72 19.03 10.56
C ALA A 25 13.24 18.91 10.95
N PHE A 26 12.61 17.76 10.69
CA PHE A 26 11.20 17.53 11.01
C PHE A 26 10.94 17.70 12.52
N PRO A 27 10.03 18.62 12.94
CA PRO A 27 9.88 18.97 14.35
C PRO A 27 9.37 17.83 15.24
N LEU A 28 8.76 16.80 14.66
CA LEU A 28 8.26 15.64 15.39
C LEU A 28 9.22 14.46 15.36
N LEU A 29 10.25 14.48 14.53
CA LEU A 29 11.26 13.43 14.45
C LEU A 29 12.31 13.65 15.56
N LYS A 30 12.35 12.74 16.53
CA LYS A 30 13.24 12.86 17.68
C LYS A 30 14.44 11.92 17.63
N ASN A 31 14.29 10.79 16.96
CA ASN A 31 15.34 9.78 16.84
C ASN A 31 15.09 8.91 15.63
N ILE A 32 16.18 8.49 14.96
CA ILE A 32 16.19 7.53 13.86
C ILE A 32 17.08 6.37 14.25
N THR A 33 16.59 5.15 14.06
CA THR A 33 17.37 3.92 14.22
C THR A 33 17.42 3.18 12.90
N CYS A 34 18.62 2.97 12.35
CA CYS A 34 18.86 2.14 11.15
C CYS A 34 19.34 0.76 11.59
N THR A 35 18.73 -0.31 11.07
CA THR A 35 19.08 -1.68 11.45
C THR A 35 18.75 -2.70 10.37
N SER A 36 19.45 -3.82 10.37
CA SER A 36 19.08 -5.03 9.64
C SER A 36 18.42 -6.10 10.52
N ASP A 37 18.32 -5.86 11.82
CA ASP A 37 17.70 -6.78 12.78
C ASP A 37 16.19 -6.47 12.91
N LEU A 38 15.37 -7.45 12.53
CA LEU A 38 13.91 -7.38 12.63
C LEU A 38 13.41 -7.12 14.06
N ASN A 39 14.05 -7.72 15.06
CA ASN A 39 13.61 -7.58 16.44
C ASN A 39 13.88 -6.17 16.96
N VAL A 40 15.02 -5.60 16.59
CA VAL A 40 15.34 -4.20 16.89
C VAL A 40 14.38 -3.25 16.18
N ALA A 41 14.14 -3.48 14.88
CA ALA A 41 13.26 -2.65 14.07
C ALA A 41 11.80 -2.65 14.56
N MET A 42 11.32 -3.77 15.11
CA MET A 42 9.92 -3.91 15.54
C MET A 42 9.70 -3.63 17.02
N LYS A 43 10.77 -3.32 17.76
CA LYS A 43 10.68 -3.09 19.21
C LYS A 43 9.81 -1.88 19.54
N ASP A 44 8.76 -2.12 20.31
CA ASP A 44 7.82 -1.11 20.82
C ASP A 44 7.13 -0.22 19.76
N VAL A 45 7.13 -0.63 18.49
CA VAL A 45 6.50 0.15 17.41
C VAL A 45 4.97 0.17 17.55
N ASN A 46 4.37 1.34 17.35
CA ASN A 46 2.91 1.52 17.30
C ASN A 46 2.36 1.48 15.86
N TRP A 47 3.21 1.72 14.86
CA TRP A 47 2.93 1.61 13.45
C TRP A 47 4.06 0.85 12.76
N ALA A 48 3.73 -0.24 12.10
CA ALA A 48 4.63 -0.98 11.23
C ALA A 48 4.19 -0.80 9.78
N ILE A 49 5.06 -0.21 8.94
CA ILE A 49 4.78 0.00 7.51
C ILE A 49 5.68 -0.94 6.71
N LEU A 50 5.11 -1.98 6.12
CA LEU A 50 5.82 -3.03 5.41
C LEU A 50 5.82 -2.74 3.91
N VAL A 51 6.87 -2.07 3.44
CA VAL A 51 7.02 -1.60 2.04
C VAL A 51 7.81 -2.60 1.20
N GLY A 52 8.88 -3.16 1.78
CA GLY A 52 9.83 -4.02 1.07
C GLY A 52 9.20 -5.32 0.60
N SER A 53 9.36 -5.62 -0.68
CA SER A 53 9.03 -6.91 -1.29
C SER A 53 9.95 -7.16 -2.47
N VAL A 54 10.20 -8.42 -2.79
CA VAL A 54 10.97 -8.76 -3.99
C VAL A 54 10.09 -8.50 -5.22
N PRO A 55 10.54 -7.64 -6.17
CA PRO A 55 9.81 -7.42 -7.41
C PRO A 55 9.89 -8.65 -8.32
N ARG A 56 8.87 -8.84 -9.15
CA ARG A 56 8.89 -9.89 -10.16
C ARG A 56 9.98 -9.60 -11.20
N LYS A 57 10.84 -10.58 -11.44
CA LYS A 57 11.86 -10.54 -12.50
C LYS A 57 11.36 -11.32 -13.73
N ASP A 58 11.92 -11.00 -14.89
CA ASP A 58 11.66 -11.76 -16.11
C ASP A 58 12.00 -13.24 -15.92
N GLY A 59 11.09 -14.11 -16.33
CA GLY A 59 11.23 -15.56 -16.18
C GLY A 59 10.87 -16.12 -14.80
N MET A 60 10.47 -15.29 -13.83
CA MET A 60 10.06 -15.75 -12.52
C MET A 60 8.58 -16.16 -12.53
N GLU A 61 8.28 -17.37 -12.05
CA GLU A 61 6.90 -17.84 -11.87
C GLU A 61 6.22 -17.12 -10.69
N ARG A 62 4.89 -16.99 -10.76
CA ARG A 62 4.11 -16.37 -9.65
C ARG A 62 4.25 -17.14 -8.34
N ALA A 63 4.36 -18.47 -8.42
CA ALA A 63 4.52 -19.32 -7.25
C ALA A 63 5.85 -19.08 -6.54
N ASP A 64 6.94 -18.89 -7.30
CA ASP A 64 8.27 -18.59 -6.74
C ASP A 64 8.27 -17.24 -6.02
N LEU A 65 7.71 -16.22 -6.67
CA LEU A 65 7.59 -14.89 -6.08
C LEU A 65 6.76 -14.90 -4.80
N LEU A 66 5.64 -15.64 -4.80
CA LEU A 66 4.79 -15.79 -3.62
C LEU A 66 5.52 -16.51 -2.49
N SER A 67 6.31 -17.54 -2.80
CA SER A 67 7.10 -18.26 -1.81
C SER A 67 8.16 -17.38 -1.16
N ILE A 68 8.91 -16.60 -1.97
CA ILE A 68 9.95 -15.68 -1.49
C ILE A 68 9.34 -14.60 -0.62
N ASN A 69 8.35 -13.89 -1.13
CA ASN A 69 7.68 -12.82 -0.36
C ASN A 69 6.95 -13.39 0.86
N GLY A 70 6.34 -14.56 0.75
CA GLY A 70 5.69 -15.24 1.87
C GLY A 70 6.65 -15.46 3.05
N GLY A 71 7.89 -15.86 2.78
CA GLY A 71 8.94 -15.98 3.80
C GLY A 71 9.26 -14.65 4.49
N ILE A 72 9.41 -13.58 3.71
CA ILE A 72 9.68 -12.23 4.22
C ILE A 72 8.57 -11.78 5.16
N PHE A 73 7.31 -11.81 4.71
CA PHE A 73 6.17 -11.32 5.49
C PHE A 73 5.82 -12.23 6.68
N THR A 74 6.12 -13.53 6.62
CA THR A 74 6.03 -14.43 7.76
C THR A 74 7.01 -14.02 8.87
N ASN A 75 8.27 -13.75 8.51
CA ASN A 75 9.29 -13.34 9.48
C ASN A 75 8.98 -11.96 10.08
N GLN A 76 8.54 -11.01 9.25
CA GLN A 76 8.11 -9.69 9.71
C GLN A 76 6.90 -9.79 10.64
N GLY A 77 5.90 -10.61 10.31
CA GLY A 77 4.73 -10.85 11.14
C GLY A 77 5.09 -11.41 12.52
N LYS A 78 5.99 -12.40 12.57
CA LYS A 78 6.51 -12.95 13.83
C LYS A 78 7.24 -11.90 14.66
N ALA A 79 8.15 -11.14 14.03
CA ALA A 79 8.90 -10.10 14.75
C ALA A 79 7.98 -9.01 15.31
N ILE A 80 6.94 -8.61 14.57
CA ILE A 80 5.91 -7.69 15.06
C ILE A 80 5.14 -8.30 16.24
N ASN A 81 4.73 -9.57 16.13
CA ASN A 81 4.04 -10.28 17.21
C ASN A 81 4.82 -10.24 18.52
N ASP A 82 6.12 -10.51 18.43
CA ASP A 82 6.97 -10.73 19.58
C ASP A 82 7.50 -9.43 20.20
N ASN A 83 7.64 -8.35 19.41
CA ASN A 83 8.37 -7.15 19.83
C ASN A 83 7.56 -5.85 19.79
N ALA A 84 6.48 -5.77 19.01
CA ALA A 84 5.75 -4.53 18.83
C ALA A 84 4.90 -4.16 20.06
N ALA A 85 4.53 -2.90 20.16
CA ALA A 85 3.60 -2.43 21.18
C ALA A 85 2.23 -3.12 21.03
N LYS A 86 1.54 -3.36 22.14
CA LYS A 86 0.21 -4.04 22.15
C LYS A 86 -0.86 -3.36 21.29
N ASN A 87 -0.69 -2.08 21.00
CA ASN A 87 -1.60 -1.29 20.19
C ASN A 87 -1.11 -1.07 18.76
N VAL A 88 -0.14 -1.86 18.29
CA VAL A 88 0.42 -1.74 16.95
C VAL A 88 -0.65 -1.80 15.85
N ARG A 89 -0.45 -1.03 14.80
CA ARG A 89 -1.16 -1.12 13.52
C ARG A 89 -0.16 -1.46 12.43
N VAL A 90 -0.50 -2.41 11.59
CA VAL A 90 0.36 -2.93 10.53
C VAL A 90 -0.23 -2.53 9.18
N PHE A 91 0.55 -1.80 8.38
CA PHE A 91 0.16 -1.34 7.06
C PHE A 91 1.07 -1.95 6.00
N VAL A 92 0.53 -2.81 5.16
CA VAL A 92 1.28 -3.55 4.14
C VAL A 92 1.11 -2.89 2.77
N VAL A 93 2.23 -2.46 2.21
CA VAL A 93 2.35 -1.81 0.90
C VAL A 93 2.97 -2.73 -0.14
N GLY A 94 3.95 -3.56 0.28
CA GLY A 94 4.68 -4.49 -0.59
C GLY A 94 3.75 -5.45 -1.34
N ASN A 95 3.86 -5.46 -2.67
CA ASN A 95 2.98 -6.27 -3.53
C ASN A 95 3.39 -7.76 -3.60
N PRO A 96 2.41 -8.67 -3.69
CA PRO A 96 0.94 -8.46 -3.68
C PRO A 96 0.42 -8.14 -2.27
N CYS A 97 0.05 -6.88 -2.02
CA CYS A 97 -0.17 -6.36 -0.67
C CYS A 97 -1.27 -7.09 0.11
N ASN A 98 -2.38 -7.47 -0.51
CA ASN A 98 -3.45 -8.23 0.14
C ASN A 98 -2.97 -9.59 0.65
N THR A 99 -2.24 -10.33 -0.19
CA THR A 99 -1.70 -11.64 0.16
C THR A 99 -0.62 -11.52 1.23
N ASN A 100 0.30 -10.58 1.08
CA ASN A 100 1.36 -10.33 2.04
C ASN A 100 0.82 -9.89 3.40
N CYS A 101 -0.23 -9.05 3.41
CA CYS A 101 -0.94 -8.65 4.62
C CYS A 101 -1.57 -9.86 5.32
N LEU A 102 -2.23 -10.75 4.58
CA LEU A 102 -2.82 -11.97 5.12
C LEU A 102 -1.75 -12.89 5.72
N ILE A 103 -0.59 -13.02 5.07
CA ILE A 103 0.53 -13.83 5.57
C ILE A 103 1.07 -13.24 6.88
N ALA A 104 1.36 -11.94 6.92
CA ALA A 104 1.85 -11.26 8.11
C ALA A 104 0.85 -11.37 9.28
N MET A 105 -0.44 -11.19 9.00
CA MET A 105 -1.53 -11.30 9.97
C MET A 105 -1.61 -12.72 10.57
N ASN A 106 -1.50 -13.77 9.74
CA ASN A 106 -1.52 -15.14 10.24
C ASN A 106 -0.23 -15.53 11.01
N ALA A 107 0.87 -14.84 10.79
CA ALA A 107 2.12 -15.04 11.52
C ALA A 107 2.16 -14.28 12.86
N ALA A 108 1.32 -13.26 13.02
CA ALA A 108 1.24 -12.40 14.21
C ALA A 108 -0.01 -12.74 15.04
N THR A 109 -0.06 -13.92 15.62
CA THR A 109 -1.27 -14.54 16.21
C THR A 109 -1.84 -13.82 17.42
N ASP A 110 -1.04 -13.02 18.12
CA ASP A 110 -1.46 -12.29 19.33
C ASP A 110 -2.00 -10.88 19.03
N ILE A 111 -1.88 -10.45 17.77
CA ILE A 111 -2.36 -9.14 17.33
C ILE A 111 -3.74 -9.29 16.67
N PRO A 112 -4.76 -8.50 17.09
CA PRO A 112 -6.09 -8.55 16.49
C PRO A 112 -6.06 -8.29 14.98
N ASN A 113 -6.84 -9.05 14.22
CA ASN A 113 -6.88 -8.99 12.76
C ASN A 113 -7.31 -7.62 12.20
N ASP A 114 -8.13 -6.88 12.94
CA ASP A 114 -8.61 -5.54 12.59
C ASP A 114 -7.52 -4.44 12.67
N ARG A 115 -6.31 -4.83 13.06
CA ARG A 115 -5.13 -3.94 13.09
C ARG A 115 -4.21 -4.11 11.86
N PHE A 116 -4.57 -4.98 10.93
CA PHE A 116 -3.84 -5.20 9.68
C PHE A 116 -4.56 -4.54 8.51
N PHE A 117 -3.81 -3.79 7.72
CA PHE A 117 -4.32 -3.01 6.59
C PHE A 117 -3.44 -3.27 5.37
N ALA A 118 -4.06 -3.55 4.22
CA ALA A 118 -3.37 -3.63 2.93
C ALA A 118 -3.62 -2.35 2.13
N MET A 119 -2.59 -1.83 1.48
CA MET A 119 -2.69 -0.62 0.67
C MET A 119 -3.33 -0.91 -0.68
N THR A 120 -4.65 -0.73 -0.78
CA THR A 120 -5.44 -0.99 -2.00
C THR A 120 -6.09 0.26 -2.59
N ALA A 121 -5.98 1.41 -1.93
CA ALA A 121 -6.72 2.62 -2.29
C ALA A 121 -6.18 3.38 -3.52
N LEU A 122 -4.99 3.04 -4.05
CA LEU A 122 -4.37 3.82 -5.13
C LEU A 122 -5.19 3.82 -6.41
N ASP A 123 -5.68 2.67 -6.83
CA ASP A 123 -6.46 2.57 -8.07
C ASP A 123 -7.82 3.25 -7.94
N GLU A 124 -8.47 3.13 -6.77
CA GLU A 124 -9.68 3.86 -6.43
C GLU A 124 -9.46 5.38 -6.48
N ASN A 125 -8.39 5.87 -5.87
CA ASN A 125 -8.04 7.28 -5.86
C ASN A 125 -7.76 7.81 -7.27
N ARG A 126 -7.09 7.02 -8.11
CA ARG A 126 -6.88 7.36 -9.53
C ARG A 126 -8.20 7.51 -10.26
N ALA A 127 -9.10 6.54 -10.09
CA ALA A 127 -10.41 6.56 -10.71
C ALA A 127 -11.25 7.76 -10.24
N LYS A 128 -11.31 8.00 -8.92
CA LYS A 128 -11.99 9.18 -8.35
C LYS A 128 -11.46 10.49 -8.93
N THR A 129 -10.13 10.61 -9.02
CA THR A 129 -9.49 11.83 -9.55
C THR A 129 -9.85 12.07 -11.01
N GLN A 130 -9.86 11.01 -11.85
CA GLN A 130 -10.24 11.15 -13.26
C GLN A 130 -11.70 11.61 -13.43
N LEU A 131 -12.63 11.02 -12.67
CA LEU A 131 -14.03 11.43 -12.70
C LEU A 131 -14.22 12.86 -12.18
N ALA A 132 -13.57 13.22 -11.08
CA ALA A 132 -13.65 14.55 -10.50
C ALA A 132 -13.14 15.64 -11.48
N GLN A 133 -12.00 15.40 -12.12
CA GLN A 133 -11.43 16.30 -13.12
C GLN A 133 -12.36 16.44 -14.34
N ARG A 134 -12.92 15.34 -14.83
CA ARG A 134 -13.81 15.37 -16.01
C ARG A 134 -15.12 16.10 -15.72
N ALA A 135 -15.67 15.93 -14.52
CA ALA A 135 -16.88 16.61 -14.07
C ALA A 135 -16.64 18.02 -13.51
N ASN A 136 -15.37 18.44 -13.39
CA ASN A 136 -14.97 19.72 -12.78
C ASN A 136 -15.54 19.92 -11.37
N VAL A 137 -15.37 18.90 -10.51
CA VAL A 137 -15.80 18.92 -9.11
C VAL A 137 -14.63 18.52 -8.18
N PRO A 138 -14.69 18.83 -6.87
CA PRO A 138 -13.74 18.29 -5.89
C PRO A 138 -13.77 16.75 -5.86
N VAL A 139 -12.61 16.12 -5.64
CA VAL A 139 -12.51 14.66 -5.54
C VAL A 139 -13.36 14.07 -4.41
N THR A 140 -13.63 14.83 -3.37
CA THR A 140 -14.51 14.48 -2.24
C THR A 140 -15.96 14.28 -2.65
N ASP A 141 -16.37 14.84 -3.77
CA ASP A 141 -17.71 14.70 -4.33
C ASP A 141 -17.91 13.39 -5.10
N VAL A 142 -16.82 12.66 -5.36
CA VAL A 142 -16.86 11.35 -6.00
C VAL A 142 -16.88 10.27 -4.95
N THR A 143 -17.97 9.53 -4.87
CA THR A 143 -18.22 8.49 -3.87
C THR A 143 -18.57 7.16 -4.54
N ASN A 144 -18.60 6.08 -3.74
CA ASN A 144 -19.01 4.75 -4.19
C ASN A 144 -18.21 4.20 -5.38
N MET A 145 -16.95 4.66 -5.56
CA MET A 145 -16.05 4.12 -6.57
C MET A 145 -15.50 2.77 -6.10
N THR A 146 -15.58 1.76 -6.96
CA THR A 146 -15.06 0.43 -6.68
C THR A 146 -14.13 -0.01 -7.82
N ILE A 147 -13.03 -0.66 -7.47
CA ILE A 147 -12.14 -1.32 -8.43
C ILE A 147 -12.33 -2.83 -8.31
N TRP A 148 -12.77 -3.46 -9.38
CA TRP A 148 -12.94 -4.90 -9.44
C TRP A 148 -11.73 -5.59 -10.07
N GLY A 149 -11.42 -6.79 -9.60
CA GLY A 149 -10.37 -7.63 -10.15
C GLY A 149 -9.00 -7.43 -9.51
N ASN A 150 -7.97 -7.98 -10.16
CA ASN A 150 -6.59 -7.91 -9.69
C ASN A 150 -5.96 -6.55 -10.01
N HIS A 151 -4.99 -6.13 -9.20
CA HIS A 151 -4.13 -4.98 -9.50
C HIS A 151 -3.25 -5.26 -10.73
N SER A 152 -3.82 -5.04 -11.90
CA SER A 152 -3.21 -5.30 -13.22
C SER A 152 -3.97 -4.54 -14.31
N ALA A 153 -3.51 -4.66 -15.56
CA ALA A 153 -4.21 -4.09 -16.73
C ALA A 153 -5.60 -4.68 -16.99
N THR A 154 -6.05 -5.67 -16.18
CA THR A 154 -7.39 -6.25 -16.26
C THR A 154 -8.34 -5.76 -15.17
N GLN A 155 -7.89 -4.86 -14.28
CA GLN A 155 -8.76 -4.24 -13.27
C GLN A 155 -9.87 -3.43 -13.94
N TYR A 156 -11.03 -3.39 -13.30
CA TYR A 156 -12.17 -2.66 -13.80
C TYR A 156 -12.63 -1.58 -12.81
N PRO A 157 -12.39 -0.30 -13.13
CA PRO A 157 -12.92 0.82 -12.34
C PRO A 157 -14.41 1.01 -12.67
N ASP A 158 -15.27 0.73 -11.69
CA ASP A 158 -16.72 0.69 -11.84
C ASP A 158 -17.34 2.09 -11.77
N PHE A 159 -17.32 2.80 -12.86
CA PHE A 159 -17.94 4.11 -12.95
C PHE A 159 -19.49 4.07 -12.97
N TYR A 160 -20.09 2.93 -13.32
CA TYR A 160 -21.56 2.79 -13.35
C TYR A 160 -22.18 2.90 -11.95
N ASN A 161 -21.52 2.35 -10.93
CA ASN A 161 -21.98 2.41 -9.55
C ASN A 161 -21.40 3.60 -8.78
N ALA A 162 -20.39 4.29 -9.32
CA ALA A 162 -19.85 5.50 -8.71
C ALA A 162 -20.89 6.66 -8.76
N LYS A 163 -20.73 7.61 -7.86
CA LYS A 163 -21.57 8.80 -7.76
C LYS A 163 -20.73 10.06 -7.76
N ILE A 164 -21.25 11.10 -8.41
CA ILE A 164 -20.74 12.46 -8.36
C ILE A 164 -21.83 13.33 -7.75
N GLN A 165 -21.58 13.94 -6.58
CA GLN A 165 -22.58 14.71 -5.83
C GLN A 165 -23.92 13.95 -5.65
N ASN A 166 -23.80 12.66 -5.32
CA ASN A 166 -24.92 11.70 -5.15
C ASN A 166 -25.73 11.39 -6.43
N LYS A 167 -25.31 11.86 -7.61
CA LYS A 167 -25.90 11.51 -8.91
C LYS A 167 -25.10 10.42 -9.60
N ASN A 168 -25.71 9.72 -10.55
CA ASN A 168 -24.98 8.77 -11.39
C ASN A 168 -23.93 9.49 -12.24
N VAL A 169 -22.81 8.83 -12.50
CA VAL A 169 -21.70 9.40 -13.28
C VAL A 169 -22.16 9.79 -14.69
N ASP A 170 -22.97 8.97 -15.35
CA ASP A 170 -23.55 9.22 -16.68
C ASP A 170 -24.48 10.45 -16.74
N SER A 171 -25.04 10.87 -15.61
CA SER A 171 -25.81 12.11 -15.50
C SER A 171 -24.94 13.36 -15.30
N CYS A 172 -23.65 13.20 -15.03
CA CYS A 172 -22.70 14.28 -14.77
C CYS A 172 -21.64 14.40 -15.87
N ILE A 173 -21.38 13.31 -16.59
CA ILE A 173 -20.39 13.21 -17.67
C ILE A 173 -21.08 12.61 -18.89
N ASP A 174 -21.37 13.46 -19.89
CA ASP A 174 -22.10 13.06 -21.10
C ASP A 174 -21.24 12.19 -22.05
N ASP A 175 -19.91 12.24 -21.93
CA ASP A 175 -18.98 11.54 -22.82
C ASP A 175 -18.88 10.05 -22.45
N GLN A 176 -19.85 9.28 -22.93
CA GLN A 176 -19.93 7.83 -22.72
C GLN A 176 -18.75 7.09 -23.37
N THR A 177 -18.23 7.58 -24.48
CA THR A 177 -17.08 6.99 -25.17
C THR A 177 -15.84 7.09 -24.29
N TRP A 178 -15.60 8.24 -23.68
CA TRP A 178 -14.50 8.45 -22.76
C TRP A 178 -14.64 7.54 -21.53
N LEU A 179 -15.82 7.47 -20.92
CA LEU A 179 -16.06 6.63 -19.74
C LEU A 179 -15.74 5.15 -20.00
N GLN A 180 -16.19 4.62 -21.16
CA GLN A 180 -16.04 3.20 -21.50
C GLN A 180 -14.65 2.84 -22.03
N ASN A 181 -13.85 3.80 -22.46
CA ASN A 181 -12.53 3.56 -23.06
C ASN A 181 -11.41 4.27 -22.31
N ASP A 182 -11.24 5.57 -22.50
CA ASP A 182 -10.06 6.31 -22.00
C ASP A 182 -9.97 6.34 -20.48
N PHE A 183 -11.11 6.48 -19.79
CA PHE A 183 -11.17 6.43 -18.34
C PHE A 183 -10.64 5.09 -17.79
N ILE A 184 -11.20 3.98 -18.29
CA ILE A 184 -10.81 2.63 -17.86
C ILE A 184 -9.33 2.39 -18.14
N GLN A 185 -8.87 2.68 -19.37
CA GLN A 185 -7.48 2.48 -19.77
C GLN A 185 -6.51 3.36 -18.96
N THR A 186 -6.90 4.60 -18.65
CA THR A 186 -6.06 5.51 -17.86
C THR A 186 -5.84 4.96 -16.47
N VAL A 187 -6.87 4.43 -15.81
CA VAL A 187 -6.74 3.82 -14.48
C VAL A 187 -5.90 2.55 -14.56
N GLN A 188 -6.15 1.67 -15.53
CA GLN A 188 -5.43 0.42 -15.73
C GLN A 188 -3.93 0.60 -15.98
N LYS A 189 -3.55 1.59 -16.81
CA LYS A 189 -2.14 1.81 -17.21
C LYS A 189 -1.28 2.53 -16.17
N ARG A 190 -1.91 3.07 -15.14
CA ARG A 190 -1.19 3.70 -14.00
C ARG A 190 -0.97 2.76 -12.82
N GLY A 191 -1.50 1.55 -12.91
CA GLY A 191 -1.37 0.51 -11.90
C GLY A 191 -0.03 -0.20 -11.91
#